data_1ab95239a0e8ef98ca71aa951e27332b
#
_entry.id   1ab95239a0e8ef98ca71aa951e27332b
#
_cell.length_a   1.000
_cell.length_b   1.000
_cell.length_c   1.000
_cell.angle_alpha   90.00
_cell.angle_beta   90.00
_cell.angle_gamma   90.00
#
_symmetry.space_group_name_H-M   'P 1'
#
loop_
_entity.id
_entity.type
_entity.pdbx_description
1 polymer ?
#
loop_
_entity_poly.entity_id
_entity_poly.type
_entity_poly.pdbx_seq_one_letter_code
_entity_poly.pdbx_strand_id
1 'polypeptide(L)'
;MIPRYSRPEMSKVWSDENMYGLWLDIEIAASQAWANLGVVPQSDMDLIRGASFDMELYNLHFEETKHDVVSFTRSVMASLGDESRWIHHGLTSNDVKDTALSLQLLQAIDLLDKDVDDLMAALKERAEEFIDTPAMGRSHGIHAEPMSFGLKFALWWDEMRRHKVRLAQTREAVGVGKISGPVGTYASVPPEIEETVCIELGIEPAPVSNQIIQRDRHAQYVQTLALIAASLDKFATEIRALQRTEIREVEEPFAQPGFVTTGSSAMPHKRNPEICERICGLARLVRGHTITALDNVPLWHERDISHSSAERMILPDSSLAVDYILERFTAVVKGMRVYPERMMVNLELTRGLPFSPRVMLALVESGMARTAAYKKVQSLAMRTWDESLDFRELLRNDSEVTDAIGTKELETLFDYNHFLRYVRHTYARLGFSVAAEPTTEY
;
A
#
# COMPACT_ATOMS: atom_id res chain seq x y z
N MET A 1 9.24 10.24 12.03
CA MET A 1 9.39 8.79 12.38
C MET A 1 10.82 8.51 12.83
N ILE A 2 11.06 7.39 13.56
CA ILE A 2 12.42 7.00 13.96
C ILE A 2 13.19 6.41 12.76
N PRO A 3 14.54 6.59 12.69
CA PRO A 3 15.34 6.14 11.54
C PRO A 3 15.22 4.64 11.20
N ARG A 4 14.94 3.80 12.21
CA ARG A 4 14.78 2.34 12.03
C ARG A 4 13.68 1.96 11.04
N TYR A 5 12.65 2.80 10.86
CA TYR A 5 11.46 2.52 10.05
C TYR A 5 11.29 3.52 8.91
N SER A 6 12.41 4.04 8.41
CA SER A 6 12.43 4.96 7.29
C SER A 6 13.52 4.56 6.29
N ARG A 7 13.27 4.81 5.02
CA ARG A 7 14.23 4.61 3.93
C ARG A 7 14.84 5.96 3.55
N PRO A 8 16.10 5.98 3.09
CA PRO A 8 16.80 7.23 2.76
C PRO A 8 16.06 8.10 1.73
N GLU A 9 15.49 7.47 0.70
CA GLU A 9 14.80 8.15 -0.40
C GLU A 9 13.57 8.93 0.11
N MET A 10 12.70 8.27 0.88
CA MET A 10 11.52 8.92 1.46
C MET A 10 11.92 9.91 2.56
N SER A 11 12.98 9.61 3.33
CA SER A 11 13.50 10.55 4.33
C SER A 11 14.00 11.84 3.69
N LYS A 12 14.58 11.77 2.49
CA LYS A 12 15.01 12.94 1.72
C LYS A 12 13.83 13.82 1.31
N VAL A 13 12.70 13.22 0.89
CA VAL A 13 11.49 13.98 0.54
C VAL A 13 11.02 14.84 1.72
N TRP A 14 11.10 14.32 2.94
CA TRP A 14 10.63 14.99 4.15
C TRP A 14 11.75 15.68 4.95
N SER A 15 12.92 15.87 4.35
CA SER A 15 14.01 16.62 4.97
C SER A 15 13.76 18.12 4.92
N ASP A 16 14.34 18.84 5.88
CA ASP A 16 14.34 20.31 5.88
C ASP A 16 15.01 20.87 4.63
N GLU A 17 16.12 20.25 4.18
CA GLU A 17 16.82 20.65 2.97
C GLU A 17 15.90 20.61 1.72
N ASN A 18 15.13 19.54 1.53
CA ASN A 18 14.19 19.43 0.42
C ASN A 18 13.05 20.45 0.57
N MET A 19 12.47 20.57 1.75
CA MET A 19 11.38 21.50 2.02
C MET A 19 11.78 22.95 1.72
N TYR A 20 12.91 23.40 2.27
CA TYR A 20 13.39 24.79 2.04
C TYR A 20 13.91 24.99 0.62
N GLY A 21 14.43 23.95 -0.02
CA GLY A 21 14.75 23.98 -1.45
C GLY A 21 13.51 24.27 -2.30
N LEU A 22 12.42 23.58 -2.06
CA LEU A 22 11.13 23.82 -2.74
C LEU A 22 10.55 25.21 -2.42
N TRP A 23 10.74 25.73 -1.21
CA TRP A 23 10.34 27.10 -0.90
C TRP A 23 11.13 28.10 -1.72
N LEU A 24 12.45 27.90 -1.89
CA LEU A 24 13.30 28.75 -2.71
C LEU A 24 12.87 28.69 -4.20
N ASP A 25 12.59 27.51 -4.71
CA ASP A 25 12.13 27.34 -6.10
C ASP A 25 10.84 28.14 -6.34
N ILE A 26 9.90 28.13 -5.40
CA ILE A 26 8.64 28.90 -5.50
C ILE A 26 8.90 30.41 -5.44
N GLU A 27 9.78 30.88 -4.57
CA GLU A 27 10.13 32.32 -4.47
C GLU A 27 10.80 32.80 -5.75
N ILE A 28 11.70 32.00 -6.35
CA ILE A 28 12.36 32.29 -7.63
C ILE A 28 11.33 32.30 -8.76
N ALA A 29 10.47 31.28 -8.83
CA ALA A 29 9.42 31.18 -9.85
C ALA A 29 8.44 32.36 -9.77
N ALA A 30 8.05 32.78 -8.56
CA ALA A 30 7.20 33.96 -8.36
C ALA A 30 7.89 35.24 -8.81
N SER A 31 9.17 35.40 -8.46
CA SER A 31 9.97 36.56 -8.92
C SER A 31 10.11 36.60 -10.44
N GLN A 32 10.29 35.42 -11.08
CA GLN A 32 10.33 35.28 -12.53
C GLN A 32 8.97 35.63 -13.17
N ALA A 33 7.87 35.22 -12.55
CA ALA A 33 6.53 35.57 -13.04
C ALA A 33 6.30 37.09 -12.97
N TRP A 34 6.73 37.75 -11.91
CA TRP A 34 6.71 39.21 -11.81
C TRP A 34 7.61 39.90 -12.85
N ALA A 35 8.77 39.30 -13.18
CA ALA A 35 9.64 39.82 -14.22
C ALA A 35 8.97 39.71 -15.61
N ASN A 36 8.27 38.63 -15.87
CA ASN A 36 7.49 38.44 -17.12
C ASN A 36 6.41 39.51 -17.27
N LEU A 37 5.84 39.98 -16.17
CA LEU A 37 4.87 41.12 -16.18
C LEU A 37 5.55 42.50 -16.19
N GLY A 38 6.88 42.57 -16.20
CA GLY A 38 7.65 43.82 -16.24
C GLY A 38 7.71 44.59 -14.90
N VAL A 39 7.31 43.97 -13.77
CA VAL A 39 7.39 44.56 -12.43
C VAL A 39 8.79 44.43 -11.85
N VAL A 40 9.35 43.22 -11.90
CA VAL A 40 10.75 42.95 -11.52
C VAL A 40 11.65 43.21 -12.74
N PRO A 41 12.66 44.08 -12.63
CA PRO A 41 13.63 44.28 -13.71
C PRO A 41 14.37 43.00 -14.07
N GLN A 42 14.61 42.72 -15.32
CA GLN A 42 15.32 41.52 -15.77
C GLN A 42 16.72 41.42 -15.16
N SER A 43 17.41 42.56 -14.97
CA SER A 43 18.71 42.59 -14.30
C SER A 43 18.66 42.11 -12.85
N ASP A 44 17.57 42.42 -12.12
CA ASP A 44 17.38 41.97 -10.77
C ASP A 44 17.02 40.46 -10.76
N MET A 45 16.19 40.00 -11.71
CA MET A 45 15.82 38.60 -11.84
C MET A 45 17.04 37.70 -12.14
N ASP A 46 17.98 38.18 -12.96
CA ASP A 46 19.20 37.45 -13.27
C ASP A 46 20.07 37.20 -12.04
N LEU A 47 20.03 38.10 -11.05
CA LEU A 47 20.68 37.94 -9.76
C LEU A 47 19.86 37.03 -8.83
N ILE A 48 18.56 37.18 -8.78
CA ILE A 48 17.64 36.36 -7.94
C ILE A 48 17.72 34.88 -8.26
N ARG A 49 17.98 34.48 -9.51
CA ARG A 49 18.22 33.08 -9.90
C ARG A 49 19.38 32.43 -9.16
N GLY A 50 20.33 33.21 -8.67
CA GLY A 50 21.49 32.77 -7.87
C GLY A 50 21.21 32.79 -6.37
N ALA A 51 19.99 33.10 -5.92
CA ALA A 51 19.62 33.14 -4.52
C ALA A 51 19.82 31.78 -3.84
N SER A 52 20.20 31.80 -2.60
CA SER A 52 20.36 30.62 -1.75
C SER A 52 19.89 30.94 -0.32
N PHE A 53 19.65 29.91 0.46
CA PHE A 53 19.36 30.04 1.87
C PHE A 53 20.48 29.43 2.73
N ASP A 54 20.63 29.92 3.93
CA ASP A 54 21.58 29.42 4.93
C ASP A 54 20.81 29.04 6.20
N MET A 55 20.95 27.78 6.63
CA MET A 55 20.20 27.24 7.76
C MET A 55 20.70 27.82 9.13
N GLU A 56 21.94 28.27 9.23
CA GLU A 56 22.42 28.93 10.44
C GLU A 56 21.77 30.31 10.57
N LEU A 57 21.71 31.07 9.48
CA LEU A 57 20.98 32.35 9.42
C LEU A 57 19.49 32.16 9.63
N TYR A 58 18.90 31.14 9.03
CA TYR A 58 17.49 30.78 9.29
C TYR A 58 17.24 30.58 10.79
N ASN A 59 18.04 29.74 11.44
CA ASN A 59 17.89 29.45 12.86
C ASN A 59 18.05 30.73 13.72
N LEU A 60 19.01 31.57 13.39
CA LEU A 60 19.19 32.84 14.07
C LEU A 60 17.94 33.73 13.96
N HIS A 61 17.40 33.88 12.75
CA HIS A 61 16.19 34.66 12.53
C HIS A 61 14.95 34.01 13.16
N PHE A 62 14.89 32.67 13.21
CA PHE A 62 13.77 31.96 13.84
C PHE A 62 13.74 32.17 15.37
N GLU A 63 14.88 32.25 16.01
CA GLU A 63 14.94 32.58 17.44
C GLU A 63 14.35 33.98 17.75
N GLU A 64 14.53 34.94 16.84
CA GLU A 64 13.99 36.30 16.94
C GLU A 64 12.50 36.36 16.59
N THR A 65 12.10 35.79 15.43
CA THR A 65 10.77 36.00 14.83
C THR A 65 9.74 34.99 15.26
N LYS A 66 10.17 33.75 15.60
CA LYS A 66 9.32 32.55 15.79
C LYS A 66 8.38 32.27 14.61
N HIS A 67 8.76 32.74 13.42
CA HIS A 67 7.97 32.60 12.18
C HIS A 67 8.84 32.01 11.05
N ASP A 68 8.49 30.80 10.62
CA ASP A 68 9.29 30.02 9.68
C ASP A 68 9.52 30.72 8.32
N VAL A 69 8.48 31.19 7.64
CA VAL A 69 8.63 31.83 6.32
C VAL A 69 9.38 33.18 6.42
N VAL A 70 9.14 33.98 7.45
CA VAL A 70 9.87 35.24 7.64
C VAL A 70 11.37 34.96 7.88
N SER A 71 11.69 33.93 8.66
CA SER A 71 13.09 33.56 8.91
C SER A 71 13.77 33.03 7.65
N PHE A 72 13.05 32.24 6.87
CA PHE A 72 13.51 31.71 5.58
C PHE A 72 13.76 32.84 4.57
N THR A 73 12.79 33.73 4.35
CA THR A 73 12.96 34.84 3.41
C THR A 73 14.09 35.79 3.81
N ARG A 74 14.29 36.05 5.12
CA ARG A 74 15.45 36.82 5.59
C ARG A 74 16.78 36.13 5.30
N SER A 75 16.84 34.80 5.43
CA SER A 75 18.04 34.03 5.07
C SER A 75 18.29 34.10 3.56
N VAL A 76 17.27 33.97 2.72
CA VAL A 76 17.39 34.13 1.26
C VAL A 76 17.84 35.55 0.89
N MET A 77 17.22 36.58 1.45
CA MET A 77 17.55 37.97 1.21
C MET A 77 19.02 38.31 1.55
N ALA A 78 19.59 37.64 2.56
CA ALA A 78 21.00 37.84 2.95
C ALA A 78 21.98 37.31 1.89
N SER A 79 21.56 36.46 0.95
CA SER A 79 22.38 35.99 -0.19
C SER A 79 22.38 36.95 -1.37
N LEU A 80 21.58 38.02 -1.33
CA LEU A 80 21.29 38.95 -2.41
C LEU A 80 21.70 40.41 -2.01
N GLY A 81 21.70 41.29 -2.98
CA GLY A 81 21.87 42.74 -2.81
C GLY A 81 20.53 43.47 -2.76
N ASP A 82 20.47 44.64 -3.46
CA ASP A 82 19.26 45.47 -3.54
C ASP A 82 18.05 44.78 -4.17
N GLU A 83 18.27 43.79 -5.01
CA GLU A 83 17.25 42.94 -5.65
C GLU A 83 16.48 42.08 -4.64
N SER A 84 17.01 41.87 -3.45
CA SER A 84 16.36 41.14 -2.35
C SER A 84 14.97 41.66 -1.98
N ARG A 85 14.67 42.93 -2.30
CA ARG A 85 13.34 43.54 -2.10
C ARG A 85 12.21 42.83 -2.86
N TRP A 86 12.54 42.02 -3.87
CA TRP A 86 11.57 41.28 -4.67
C TRP A 86 11.24 39.89 -4.11
N ILE A 87 12.00 39.39 -3.16
CA ILE A 87 11.70 38.12 -2.49
C ILE A 87 10.41 38.26 -1.68
N HIS A 88 9.51 37.29 -1.83
CA HIS A 88 8.19 37.25 -1.20
C HIS A 88 7.25 38.40 -1.64
N HIS A 89 7.49 39.00 -2.81
CA HIS A 89 6.73 40.15 -3.30
C HIS A 89 5.27 39.78 -3.59
N GLY A 90 4.35 40.33 -2.79
CA GLY A 90 2.90 40.10 -2.90
C GLY A 90 2.42 38.77 -2.31
N LEU A 91 3.30 37.85 -1.95
CA LEU A 91 2.99 36.54 -1.43
C LEU A 91 2.55 36.54 0.04
N THR A 92 1.85 35.49 0.43
CA THR A 92 1.64 35.14 1.85
C THR A 92 2.31 33.79 2.15
N SER A 93 2.57 33.51 3.43
CA SER A 93 3.32 32.33 3.87
C SER A 93 2.80 31.02 3.26
N ASN A 94 1.48 30.86 3.09
CA ASN A 94 0.92 29.61 2.59
C ASN A 94 0.89 29.54 1.06
N ASP A 95 1.15 30.62 0.33
CA ASP A 95 1.44 30.56 -1.09
C ASP A 95 2.71 29.71 -1.34
N VAL A 96 3.69 29.84 -0.46
CA VAL A 96 4.94 29.07 -0.50
C VAL A 96 4.77 27.70 0.16
N LYS A 97 4.26 27.65 1.40
CA LYS A 97 4.21 26.44 2.21
C LYS A 97 3.31 25.35 1.62
N ASP A 98 2.10 25.72 1.22
CA ASP A 98 1.14 24.74 0.71
C ASP A 98 1.51 24.25 -0.69
N THR A 99 2.03 25.15 -1.54
CA THR A 99 2.53 24.77 -2.86
C THR A 99 3.74 23.84 -2.76
N ALA A 100 4.70 24.13 -1.85
CA ALA A 100 5.82 23.24 -1.57
C ALA A 100 5.38 21.88 -1.00
N LEU A 101 4.40 21.88 -0.09
CA LEU A 101 3.85 20.64 0.46
C LEU A 101 3.23 19.77 -0.63
N SER A 102 2.51 20.36 -1.59
CA SER A 102 1.99 19.64 -2.75
C SER A 102 3.11 18.96 -3.54
N LEU A 103 4.23 19.64 -3.77
CA LEU A 103 5.40 19.05 -4.45
C LEU A 103 6.03 17.90 -3.62
N GLN A 104 6.15 18.06 -2.29
CA GLN A 104 6.62 16.97 -1.42
C GLN A 104 5.69 15.74 -1.48
N LEU A 105 4.37 15.96 -1.47
CA LEU A 105 3.38 14.88 -1.60
C LEU A 105 3.50 14.16 -2.95
N LEU A 106 3.74 14.90 -4.03
CA LEU A 106 3.97 14.32 -5.36
C LEU A 106 5.25 13.48 -5.39
N GLN A 107 6.35 13.98 -4.83
CA GLN A 107 7.61 13.24 -4.69
C GLN A 107 7.42 11.95 -3.87
N ALA A 108 6.65 12.03 -2.79
CA ALA A 108 6.33 10.85 -1.98
C ALA A 108 5.47 9.83 -2.76
N ILE A 109 4.47 10.30 -3.53
CA ILE A 109 3.65 9.43 -4.36
C ILE A 109 4.47 8.73 -5.43
N ASP A 110 5.46 9.39 -6.04
CA ASP A 110 6.35 8.77 -7.04
C ASP A 110 7.10 7.56 -6.47
N LEU A 111 7.61 7.67 -5.25
CA LEU A 111 8.29 6.58 -4.57
C LEU A 111 7.31 5.44 -4.20
N LEU A 112 6.15 5.79 -3.65
CA LEU A 112 5.13 4.82 -3.26
C LEU A 112 4.55 4.08 -4.46
N ASP A 113 4.34 4.76 -5.58
CA ASP A 113 3.83 4.19 -6.82
C ASP A 113 4.81 3.15 -7.37
N LYS A 114 6.12 3.46 -7.36
CA LYS A 114 7.17 2.53 -7.70
C LYS A 114 7.21 1.32 -6.76
N ASP A 115 7.09 1.53 -5.46
CA ASP A 115 7.09 0.43 -4.48
C ASP A 115 5.89 -0.50 -4.66
N VAL A 116 4.73 0.04 -5.04
CA VAL A 116 3.55 -0.76 -5.40
C VAL A 116 3.81 -1.58 -6.66
N ASP A 117 4.47 -1.02 -7.68
CA ASP A 117 4.87 -1.78 -8.88
C ASP A 117 5.84 -2.90 -8.55
N ASP A 118 6.85 -2.64 -7.73
CA ASP A 118 7.81 -3.64 -7.28
C ASP A 118 7.15 -4.80 -6.51
N LEU A 119 6.15 -4.49 -5.66
CA LEU A 119 5.34 -5.50 -4.98
C LEU A 119 4.46 -6.27 -5.95
N MET A 120 3.79 -5.60 -6.87
CA MET A 120 2.95 -6.24 -7.89
C MET A 120 3.76 -7.21 -8.75
N ALA A 121 4.97 -6.84 -9.15
CA ALA A 121 5.86 -7.72 -9.90
C ALA A 121 6.19 -9.00 -9.10
N ALA A 122 6.56 -8.86 -7.83
CA ALA A 122 6.85 -10.00 -6.95
C ALA A 122 5.62 -10.90 -6.72
N LEU A 123 4.45 -10.29 -6.52
CA LEU A 123 3.20 -11.04 -6.32
C LEU A 123 2.80 -11.82 -7.58
N LYS A 124 2.99 -11.22 -8.77
CA LYS A 124 2.73 -11.89 -10.04
C LYS A 124 3.64 -13.09 -10.23
N GLU A 125 4.95 -12.93 -10.01
CA GLU A 125 5.93 -14.02 -10.08
C GLU A 125 5.51 -15.20 -9.19
N ARG A 126 5.18 -14.94 -7.91
CA ARG A 126 4.74 -15.97 -6.98
C ARG A 126 3.38 -16.59 -7.37
N ALA A 127 2.47 -15.80 -7.90
CA ALA A 127 1.20 -16.31 -8.39
C ALA A 127 1.41 -17.33 -9.52
N GLU A 128 2.26 -16.99 -10.50
CA GLU A 128 2.59 -17.85 -11.63
C GLU A 128 3.39 -19.10 -11.22
N GLU A 129 4.36 -18.96 -10.29
CA GLU A 129 5.17 -20.07 -9.74
C GLU A 129 4.30 -21.15 -9.08
N PHE A 130 3.27 -20.74 -8.32
CA PHE A 130 2.45 -21.65 -7.50
C PHE A 130 1.04 -21.86 -8.04
N ILE A 131 0.82 -21.61 -9.33
CA ILE A 131 -0.50 -21.76 -9.97
C ILE A 131 -1.06 -23.16 -9.83
N ASP A 132 -0.22 -24.20 -9.97
CA ASP A 132 -0.58 -25.61 -9.92
C ASP A 132 -0.29 -26.26 -8.55
N THR A 133 0.06 -25.47 -7.54
CA THR A 133 0.34 -26.00 -6.20
C THR A 133 -0.95 -26.05 -5.39
N PRO A 134 -1.47 -27.25 -5.05
CA PRO A 134 -2.66 -27.40 -4.22
C PRO A 134 -2.33 -27.05 -2.76
N ALA A 135 -3.20 -26.27 -2.16
CA ALA A 135 -3.14 -25.92 -0.75
C ALA A 135 -4.53 -25.93 -0.13
N MET A 136 -4.61 -26.02 1.19
CA MET A 136 -5.88 -25.98 1.89
C MET A 136 -6.42 -24.53 1.95
N GLY A 137 -7.58 -24.31 1.35
CA GLY A 137 -8.39 -23.11 1.58
C GLY A 137 -9.05 -23.17 2.95
N ARG A 138 -8.91 -22.10 3.73
CA ARG A 138 -9.48 -22.01 5.09
C ARG A 138 -10.46 -20.85 5.20
N SER A 139 -11.63 -21.12 5.75
CA SER A 139 -12.57 -20.11 6.22
C SER A 139 -12.85 -20.31 7.70
N HIS A 140 -12.97 -19.23 8.47
CA HIS A 140 -13.09 -19.28 9.93
C HIS A 140 -11.91 -20.02 10.63
N GLY A 141 -10.76 -20.16 9.95
CA GLY A 141 -9.61 -20.96 10.44
C GLY A 141 -9.77 -22.47 10.24
N ILE A 142 -10.88 -22.93 9.66
CA ILE A 142 -11.22 -24.35 9.44
C ILE A 142 -10.96 -24.72 7.98
N HIS A 143 -10.58 -25.98 7.73
CA HIS A 143 -10.43 -26.52 6.40
C HIS A 143 -11.75 -26.45 5.62
N ALA A 144 -11.73 -25.82 4.46
CA ALA A 144 -12.86 -25.73 3.54
C ALA A 144 -12.60 -26.61 2.32
N GLU A 145 -12.07 -26.05 1.25
CA GLU A 145 -11.78 -26.78 0.03
C GLU A 145 -10.34 -26.56 -0.42
N PRO A 146 -9.74 -27.50 -1.17
CA PRO A 146 -8.46 -27.28 -1.83
C PRO A 146 -8.54 -26.10 -2.80
N MET A 147 -7.43 -25.37 -2.92
CA MET A 147 -7.29 -24.26 -3.85
C MET A 147 -5.86 -24.21 -4.39
N SER A 148 -5.63 -23.48 -5.49
CA SER A 148 -4.29 -23.12 -5.91
C SER A 148 -3.66 -22.17 -4.91
N PHE A 149 -2.45 -22.47 -4.45
CA PHE A 149 -1.71 -21.56 -3.56
C PHE A 149 -1.38 -20.23 -4.24
N GLY A 150 -1.11 -20.28 -5.55
CA GLY A 150 -0.89 -19.07 -6.37
C GLY A 150 -2.05 -18.08 -6.36
N LEU A 151 -3.30 -18.53 -6.17
CA LEU A 151 -4.45 -17.63 -6.09
C LEU A 151 -4.38 -16.64 -4.92
N LYS A 152 -3.67 -16.95 -3.85
CA LYS A 152 -3.47 -15.99 -2.74
C LYS A 152 -2.69 -14.77 -3.23
N PHE A 153 -1.62 -14.97 -3.97
CA PHE A 153 -0.80 -13.89 -4.54
C PHE A 153 -1.52 -13.16 -5.67
N ALA A 154 -2.27 -13.87 -6.50
CA ALA A 154 -3.08 -13.27 -7.56
C ALA A 154 -4.17 -12.33 -6.98
N LEU A 155 -4.81 -12.72 -5.87
CA LEU A 155 -5.77 -11.89 -5.15
C LEU A 155 -5.10 -10.61 -4.60
N TRP A 156 -3.92 -10.73 -4.01
CA TRP A 156 -3.16 -9.60 -3.47
C TRP A 156 -2.68 -8.68 -4.58
N TRP A 157 -2.25 -9.23 -5.70
CA TRP A 157 -1.88 -8.47 -6.88
C TRP A 157 -3.03 -7.59 -7.39
N ASP A 158 -4.24 -8.14 -7.53
CA ASP A 158 -5.41 -7.39 -7.98
C ASP A 158 -5.82 -6.30 -6.97
N GLU A 159 -5.59 -6.52 -5.69
CA GLU A 159 -5.80 -5.51 -4.66
C GLU A 159 -4.79 -4.36 -4.79
N MET A 160 -3.51 -4.66 -5.03
CA MET A 160 -2.47 -3.65 -5.27
C MET A 160 -2.72 -2.88 -6.57
N ARG A 161 -3.23 -3.54 -7.63
CA ARG A 161 -3.65 -2.87 -8.86
C ARG A 161 -4.71 -1.79 -8.60
N ARG A 162 -5.65 -2.03 -7.69
CA ARG A 162 -6.63 -1.01 -7.27
C ARG A 162 -5.99 0.13 -6.48
N HIS A 163 -4.90 -0.13 -5.76
CA HIS A 163 -4.14 0.93 -5.07
C HIS A 163 -3.39 1.83 -6.04
N LYS A 164 -2.89 1.30 -7.17
CA LYS A 164 -2.34 2.14 -8.26
C LYS A 164 -3.36 3.18 -8.73
N VAL A 165 -4.60 2.76 -8.95
CA VAL A 165 -5.67 3.68 -9.34
C VAL A 165 -5.92 4.74 -8.26
N ARG A 166 -5.94 4.36 -6.99
CA ARG A 166 -6.12 5.32 -5.87
C ARG A 166 -4.95 6.30 -5.76
N LEU A 167 -3.71 5.83 -5.93
CA LEU A 167 -2.53 6.70 -5.93
C LEU A 167 -2.59 7.73 -7.08
N ALA A 168 -2.98 7.31 -8.29
CA ALA A 168 -3.17 8.23 -9.42
C ALA A 168 -4.23 9.29 -9.12
N GLN A 169 -5.39 8.91 -8.58
CA GLN A 169 -6.45 9.84 -8.16
C GLN A 169 -5.98 10.78 -7.03
N THR A 170 -5.19 10.27 -6.11
CA THR A 170 -4.63 11.07 -5.02
C THR A 170 -3.59 12.05 -5.54
N ARG A 171 -2.75 11.63 -6.51
CA ARG A 171 -1.80 12.49 -7.20
C ARG A 171 -2.49 13.70 -7.83
N GLU A 172 -3.57 13.48 -8.56
CA GLU A 172 -4.38 14.54 -9.15
C GLU A 172 -4.96 15.47 -8.06
N ALA A 173 -5.46 14.90 -6.98
CA ALA A 173 -6.07 15.67 -5.90
C ALA A 173 -5.07 16.58 -5.16
N VAL A 174 -3.83 16.13 -4.89
CA VAL A 174 -2.84 16.91 -4.14
C VAL A 174 -1.89 17.72 -5.01
N GLY A 175 -1.83 17.44 -6.33
CA GLY A 175 -0.88 18.08 -7.26
C GLY A 175 -1.34 19.46 -7.72
N VAL A 176 -1.68 20.33 -6.79
CA VAL A 176 -2.13 21.70 -7.09
C VAL A 176 -1.30 22.72 -6.32
N GLY A 177 -1.08 23.89 -6.94
CA GLY A 177 -0.43 25.04 -6.30
C GLY A 177 -1.43 26.14 -5.93
N LYS A 178 -0.99 27.07 -5.12
CA LYS A 178 -1.76 28.22 -4.69
C LYS A 178 -0.86 29.44 -4.54
N ILE A 179 -1.08 30.50 -5.30
CA ILE A 179 -0.45 31.82 -5.18
C ILE A 179 -1.55 32.89 -5.27
N SER A 180 -2.48 32.87 -4.34
CA SER A 180 -3.70 33.69 -4.38
C SER A 180 -3.80 34.70 -3.23
N GLY A 181 -2.73 34.79 -2.41
CA GLY A 181 -2.66 35.73 -1.28
C GLY A 181 -3.39 35.23 -0.02
N PRO A 182 -3.55 36.13 0.99
CA PRO A 182 -3.96 35.78 2.35
C PRO A 182 -5.34 35.14 2.48
N VAL A 183 -6.24 35.37 1.55
CA VAL A 183 -7.64 34.87 1.60
C VAL A 183 -8.16 34.42 0.22
N GLY A 184 -7.28 34.20 -0.75
CA GLY A 184 -7.65 33.68 -2.07
C GLY A 184 -8.26 34.71 -3.03
N THR A 185 -8.04 36.01 -2.80
CA THR A 185 -8.67 37.09 -3.60
C THR A 185 -7.75 37.71 -4.61
N TYR A 186 -6.51 37.30 -4.71
CA TYR A 186 -5.48 37.88 -5.60
C TYR A 186 -5.25 39.38 -5.40
N ALA A 187 -5.53 39.90 -4.20
CA ALA A 187 -5.45 41.35 -3.93
C ALA A 187 -4.04 41.92 -4.09
N SER A 188 -3.01 41.14 -3.81
CA SER A 188 -1.59 41.55 -3.89
C SER A 188 -0.82 40.83 -5.00
N VAL A 189 -1.39 39.81 -5.59
CA VAL A 189 -0.75 38.96 -6.61
C VAL A 189 -1.79 38.69 -7.70
N PRO A 190 -1.60 39.11 -8.96
CA PRO A 190 -2.55 38.82 -10.03
C PRO A 190 -2.52 37.30 -10.37
N PRO A 191 -3.63 36.73 -10.90
CA PRO A 191 -3.75 35.30 -11.21
C PRO A 191 -2.66 34.77 -12.15
N GLU A 192 -2.14 35.60 -13.04
CA GLU A 192 -1.08 35.24 -13.98
C GLU A 192 0.22 34.81 -13.30
N ILE A 193 0.47 35.29 -12.07
CA ILE A 193 1.62 34.84 -11.26
C ILE A 193 1.41 33.38 -10.81
N GLU A 194 0.21 33.06 -10.32
CA GLU A 194 -0.13 31.68 -9.90
C GLU A 194 -0.02 30.73 -11.10
N GLU A 195 -0.60 31.08 -12.23
CA GLU A 195 -0.56 30.26 -13.45
C GLU A 195 0.89 30.00 -13.89
N THR A 196 1.72 31.06 -13.93
CA THR A 196 3.13 30.97 -14.33
C THR A 196 3.93 30.08 -13.36
N VAL A 197 3.78 30.31 -12.04
CA VAL A 197 4.46 29.52 -11.03
C VAL A 197 4.05 28.03 -11.09
N CYS A 198 2.76 27.75 -11.21
CA CYS A 198 2.28 26.38 -11.29
C CYS A 198 2.79 25.66 -12.55
N ILE A 199 2.80 26.32 -13.71
CA ILE A 199 3.36 25.78 -14.95
C ILE A 199 4.86 25.46 -14.78
N GLU A 200 5.63 26.37 -14.20
CA GLU A 200 7.07 26.16 -13.97
C GLU A 200 7.36 25.00 -13.03
N LEU A 201 6.50 24.81 -12.03
CA LEU A 201 6.62 23.71 -11.07
C LEU A 201 5.98 22.39 -11.55
N GLY A 202 5.33 22.37 -12.72
CA GLY A 202 4.70 21.17 -13.29
C GLY A 202 3.45 20.71 -12.55
N ILE A 203 2.70 21.63 -11.93
CA ILE A 203 1.44 21.38 -11.24
C ILE A 203 0.35 22.34 -11.77
N GLU A 204 -0.92 22.04 -11.45
CA GLU A 204 -2.02 22.91 -11.81
C GLU A 204 -2.33 23.92 -10.69
N PRO A 205 -2.82 25.13 -11.00
CA PRO A 205 -3.36 26.01 -9.97
C PRO A 205 -4.63 25.40 -9.34
N ALA A 206 -4.81 25.53 -8.05
CA ALA A 206 -6.06 25.16 -7.40
C ALA A 206 -7.20 26.03 -7.95
N PRO A 207 -8.31 25.46 -8.47
CA PRO A 207 -9.39 26.25 -9.09
C PRO A 207 -9.97 27.33 -8.17
N VAL A 208 -9.90 27.11 -6.88
CA VAL A 208 -10.28 28.06 -5.83
C VAL A 208 -9.54 27.69 -4.53
N SER A 209 -9.10 28.70 -3.82
CA SER A 209 -8.45 28.56 -2.51
C SER A 209 -8.91 29.68 -1.58
N ASN A 210 -8.55 29.57 -0.31
CA ASN A 210 -8.59 30.70 0.62
C ASN A 210 -7.15 31.01 1.09
N GLN A 211 -6.86 31.08 2.38
CA GLN A 211 -5.46 31.21 2.82
C GLN A 211 -4.63 29.96 2.54
N ILE A 212 -5.28 28.81 2.35
CA ILE A 212 -4.67 27.49 2.18
C ILE A 212 -5.27 26.72 0.99
N ILE A 213 -4.56 25.67 0.55
CA ILE A 213 -5.14 24.58 -0.22
C ILE A 213 -6.04 23.76 0.74
N GLN A 214 -7.24 23.35 0.28
CA GLN A 214 -8.22 22.70 1.13
C GLN A 214 -7.74 21.32 1.62
N ARG A 215 -7.97 21.02 2.90
CA ARG A 215 -7.38 19.87 3.61
C ARG A 215 -8.05 18.53 3.34
N ASP A 216 -9.20 18.49 2.69
CA ASP A 216 -9.80 17.26 2.16
C ASP A 216 -8.84 16.52 1.20
N ARG A 217 -8.04 17.24 0.41
CA ARG A 217 -7.00 16.69 -0.47
C ARG A 217 -5.91 15.95 0.32
N HIS A 218 -5.42 16.56 1.42
CA HIS A 218 -4.43 15.95 2.32
C HIS A 218 -5.04 14.78 3.09
N ALA A 219 -6.31 14.87 3.50
CA ALA A 219 -7.03 13.77 4.11
C ALA A 219 -7.18 12.58 3.15
N GLN A 220 -7.46 12.81 1.86
CA GLN A 220 -7.48 11.78 0.83
C GLN A 220 -6.11 11.08 0.70
N TYR A 221 -5.02 11.84 0.75
CA TYR A 221 -3.66 11.28 0.73
C TYR A 221 -3.44 10.29 1.89
N VAL A 222 -3.69 10.72 3.12
CA VAL A 222 -3.51 9.87 4.31
C VAL A 222 -4.44 8.65 4.28
N GLN A 223 -5.69 8.79 3.81
CA GLN A 223 -6.63 7.68 3.67
C GLN A 223 -6.17 6.67 2.61
N THR A 224 -5.60 7.12 1.50
CA THR A 224 -5.02 6.24 0.48
C THR A 224 -3.88 5.43 1.06
N LEU A 225 -2.96 6.06 1.80
CA LEU A 225 -1.88 5.38 2.50
C LEU A 225 -2.40 4.37 3.53
N ALA A 226 -3.44 4.73 4.28
CA ALA A 226 -4.05 3.84 5.26
C ALA A 226 -4.71 2.60 4.63
N LEU A 227 -5.31 2.73 3.45
CA LEU A 227 -5.85 1.60 2.69
C LEU A 227 -4.74 0.67 2.19
N ILE A 228 -3.63 1.21 1.68
CA ILE A 228 -2.45 0.42 1.31
C ILE A 228 -1.91 -0.33 2.53
N ALA A 229 -1.72 0.36 3.64
CA ALA A 229 -1.25 -0.22 4.90
C ALA A 229 -2.19 -1.31 5.43
N ALA A 230 -3.51 -1.15 5.29
CA ALA A 230 -4.51 -2.15 5.69
C ALA A 230 -4.42 -3.42 4.83
N SER A 231 -4.16 -3.29 3.52
CA SER A 231 -3.93 -4.43 2.63
C SER A 231 -2.65 -5.18 3.02
N LEU A 232 -1.57 -4.48 3.29
CA LEU A 232 -0.31 -5.08 3.74
C LEU A 232 -0.45 -5.78 5.09
N ASP A 233 -1.22 -5.21 6.03
CA ASP A 233 -1.56 -5.87 7.31
C ASP A 233 -2.31 -7.19 7.08
N LYS A 234 -3.29 -7.21 6.19
CA LYS A 234 -4.01 -8.42 5.80
C LYS A 234 -3.07 -9.48 5.20
N PHE A 235 -2.21 -9.10 4.28
CA PHE A 235 -1.27 -10.01 3.62
C PHE A 235 -0.25 -10.56 4.63
N ALA A 236 0.32 -9.71 5.45
CA ALA A 236 1.25 -10.09 6.52
C ALA A 236 0.59 -11.00 7.56
N THR A 237 -0.67 -10.75 7.90
CA THR A 237 -1.45 -11.60 8.82
C THR A 237 -1.65 -13.00 8.25
N GLU A 238 -1.91 -13.15 6.94
CA GLU A 238 -2.01 -14.46 6.29
C GLU A 238 -0.68 -15.21 6.34
N ILE A 239 0.46 -14.55 6.02
CA ILE A 239 1.78 -15.19 6.11
C ILE A 239 2.07 -15.64 7.55
N ARG A 240 1.79 -14.80 8.55
CA ARG A 240 1.93 -15.16 9.97
C ARG A 240 1.07 -16.36 10.34
N ALA A 241 -0.17 -16.45 9.82
CA ALA A 241 -1.05 -17.57 10.04
C ALA A 241 -0.50 -18.87 9.41
N LEU A 242 0.01 -18.80 8.19
CA LEU A 242 0.58 -19.95 7.47
C LEU A 242 1.93 -20.41 8.04
N GLN A 243 2.68 -19.55 8.72
CA GLN A 243 3.97 -19.88 9.34
C GLN A 243 3.82 -20.52 10.72
N ARG A 244 2.63 -20.56 11.33
CA ARG A 244 2.43 -21.22 12.63
C ARG A 244 2.94 -22.66 12.62
N THR A 245 3.46 -23.12 13.73
CA THR A 245 4.08 -24.45 13.88
C THR A 245 3.19 -25.58 13.39
N GLU A 246 1.88 -25.51 13.65
CA GLU A 246 0.89 -26.52 13.29
C GLU A 246 0.60 -26.53 11.76
N ILE A 247 0.71 -25.39 11.10
CA ILE A 247 0.45 -25.21 9.66
C ILE A 247 1.73 -25.36 8.86
N ARG A 248 2.68 -24.44 9.03
CA ARG A 248 4.03 -24.45 8.46
C ARG A 248 4.05 -24.61 6.91
N GLU A 249 3.16 -23.93 6.23
CA GLU A 249 3.08 -23.94 4.76
C GLU A 249 4.02 -22.91 4.10
N VAL A 250 4.36 -21.85 4.84
CA VAL A 250 5.35 -20.83 4.42
C VAL A 250 6.25 -20.44 5.59
N GLU A 251 7.32 -19.73 5.29
CA GLU A 251 8.23 -19.14 6.27
C GLU A 251 8.86 -17.87 5.73
N GLU A 252 8.88 -16.79 6.52
CA GLU A 252 9.63 -15.57 6.18
C GLU A 252 11.10 -15.88 5.87
N PRO A 253 11.76 -15.05 5.05
CA PRO A 253 13.20 -15.15 4.85
C PRO A 253 13.95 -15.10 6.19
N PHE A 254 14.77 -16.10 6.45
CA PHE A 254 15.56 -16.20 7.66
C PHE A 254 17.03 -16.46 7.31
N ALA A 255 17.95 -15.80 8.02
CA ALA A 255 19.39 -15.92 7.82
C ALA A 255 19.85 -15.64 6.37
N GLN A 256 19.16 -14.74 5.66
CA GLN A 256 19.54 -14.23 4.36
C GLN A 256 20.08 -12.80 4.49
N PRO A 257 20.88 -12.30 3.54
CA PRO A 257 21.31 -10.91 3.55
C PRO A 257 20.13 -9.93 3.66
N GLY A 258 20.20 -9.00 4.61
CA GLY A 258 19.12 -8.02 4.87
C GLY A 258 17.97 -8.52 5.74
N PHE A 259 17.98 -9.78 6.17
CA PHE A 259 16.96 -10.37 7.03
C PHE A 259 17.50 -10.76 8.41
N VAL A 260 16.58 -11.07 9.32
CA VAL A 260 16.90 -11.47 10.69
C VAL A 260 17.67 -12.79 10.67
N THR A 261 18.82 -12.82 11.34
CA THR A 261 19.65 -14.01 11.50
C THR A 261 19.42 -14.74 12.82
N THR A 262 18.81 -14.05 13.80
CA THR A 262 18.56 -14.57 15.15
C THR A 262 17.08 -14.40 15.48
N GLY A 263 16.30 -15.49 15.40
CA GLY A 263 14.86 -15.46 15.60
C GLY A 263 14.42 -15.36 17.06
N SER A 264 15.32 -15.68 18.00
CA SER A 264 15.05 -15.61 19.45
C SER A 264 16.37 -15.51 20.20
N SER A 265 16.40 -14.67 21.24
CA SER A 265 17.55 -14.55 22.14
C SER A 265 17.79 -15.77 23.02
N ALA A 266 16.73 -16.58 23.27
CA ALA A 266 16.77 -17.72 24.17
C ALA A 266 16.61 -19.08 23.46
N MET A 267 16.00 -19.10 22.27
CA MET A 267 15.65 -20.35 21.58
C MET A 267 16.22 -20.34 20.15
N PRO A 268 17.38 -20.96 19.90
CA PRO A 268 18.08 -20.87 18.60
C PRO A 268 17.28 -21.41 17.40
N HIS A 269 16.34 -22.33 17.64
CA HIS A 269 15.51 -22.95 16.60
C HIS A 269 14.27 -22.14 16.22
N LYS A 270 13.93 -21.09 17.00
CA LYS A 270 12.68 -20.35 16.83
C LYS A 270 12.81 -19.29 15.73
N ARG A 271 12.02 -19.43 14.67
CA ARG A 271 11.96 -18.50 13.55
C ARG A 271 10.63 -17.76 13.59
N ASN A 272 10.67 -16.52 14.06
CA ASN A 272 9.46 -15.70 14.20
C ASN A 272 9.15 -14.97 12.89
N PRO A 273 7.87 -14.73 12.56
CA PRO A 273 7.47 -13.86 11.45
C PRO A 273 7.58 -12.37 11.86
N GLU A 274 8.80 -11.94 12.23
CA GLU A 274 9.04 -10.62 12.82
C GLU A 274 8.78 -9.48 11.86
N ILE A 275 9.07 -9.66 10.58
CA ILE A 275 8.86 -8.62 9.57
C ILE A 275 7.35 -8.40 9.38
N CYS A 276 6.58 -9.47 9.21
CA CYS A 276 5.13 -9.40 9.10
C CYS A 276 4.47 -8.85 10.36
N GLU A 277 4.99 -9.17 11.55
CA GLU A 277 4.51 -8.57 12.82
C GLU A 277 4.76 -7.05 12.84
N ARG A 278 5.92 -6.61 12.41
CA ARG A 278 6.28 -5.18 12.30
C ARG A 278 5.41 -4.45 11.30
N ILE A 279 5.14 -5.04 10.13
CA ILE A 279 4.22 -4.51 9.13
C ILE A 279 2.84 -4.30 9.73
N CYS A 280 2.28 -5.31 10.41
CA CYS A 280 0.99 -5.19 11.10
C CYS A 280 0.98 -4.06 12.15
N GLY A 281 2.09 -3.89 12.88
CA GLY A 281 2.24 -2.83 13.88
C GLY A 281 2.22 -1.42 13.27
N LEU A 282 3.03 -1.19 12.23
CA LEU A 282 3.11 0.10 11.55
C LEU A 282 1.82 0.44 10.79
N ALA A 283 1.15 -0.53 10.22
CA ALA A 283 -0.14 -0.33 9.58
C ALA A 283 -1.22 0.22 10.53
N ARG A 284 -1.18 -0.15 11.81
CA ARG A 284 -2.10 0.42 12.83
C ARG A 284 -1.87 1.90 13.04
N LEU A 285 -0.59 2.32 13.06
CA LEU A 285 -0.22 3.72 13.22
C LEU A 285 -0.76 4.57 12.06
N VAL A 286 -0.51 4.14 10.82
CA VAL A 286 -0.99 4.84 9.62
C VAL A 286 -2.51 4.96 9.61
N ARG A 287 -3.25 3.89 9.96
CA ARG A 287 -4.71 3.95 10.09
C ARG A 287 -5.17 4.95 11.17
N GLY A 288 -4.42 5.07 12.27
CA GLY A 288 -4.70 6.08 13.30
C GLY A 288 -4.60 7.52 12.80
N HIS A 289 -3.69 7.80 11.89
CA HIS A 289 -3.49 9.14 11.32
C HIS A 289 -4.68 9.63 10.47
N THR A 290 -5.54 8.73 9.96
CA THR A 290 -6.72 9.11 9.15
C THR A 290 -7.71 9.98 9.90
N ILE A 291 -7.92 9.73 11.18
CA ILE A 291 -8.82 10.53 12.03
C ILE A 291 -8.27 11.94 12.14
N THR A 292 -7.00 12.08 12.47
CA THR A 292 -6.33 13.40 12.57
C THR A 292 -6.39 14.16 11.25
N ALA A 293 -6.19 13.47 10.12
CA ALA A 293 -6.27 14.09 8.79
C ALA A 293 -7.70 14.58 8.46
N LEU A 294 -8.73 13.84 8.87
CA LEU A 294 -10.11 14.27 8.73
C LEU A 294 -10.45 15.46 9.64
N ASP A 295 -9.93 15.48 10.86
CA ASP A 295 -10.12 16.57 11.82
C ASP A 295 -9.43 17.87 11.37
N ASN A 296 -8.49 17.81 10.42
CA ASN A 296 -7.87 18.99 9.81
C ASN A 296 -8.71 19.63 8.70
N VAL A 297 -9.81 19.00 8.26
CA VAL A 297 -10.68 19.57 7.22
C VAL A 297 -11.52 20.74 7.73
N PRO A 298 -12.23 20.65 8.88
CA PRO A 298 -13.01 21.75 9.41
C PRO A 298 -12.11 22.78 10.12
N LEU A 299 -11.82 23.89 9.46
CA LEU A 299 -11.07 25.01 10.00
C LEU A 299 -11.96 26.25 10.15
N TRP A 300 -11.58 27.20 11.00
CA TRP A 300 -12.31 28.44 11.16
C TRP A 300 -12.10 29.38 9.99
N HIS A 301 -13.20 29.85 9.39
CA HIS A 301 -13.21 30.84 8.32
C HIS A 301 -12.27 30.46 7.16
N GLU A 302 -11.40 31.36 6.72
CA GLU A 302 -10.45 31.15 5.64
C GLU A 302 -9.25 30.30 6.08
N ARG A 303 -8.99 30.17 7.37
CA ARG A 303 -8.03 29.25 8.02
C ARG A 303 -7.81 29.61 9.49
N ASP A 304 -7.67 28.60 10.36
CA ASP A 304 -6.90 28.68 11.59
C ASP A 304 -5.67 27.77 11.50
N ILE A 305 -4.74 27.82 12.49
CA ILE A 305 -3.47 27.10 12.41
C ILE A 305 -3.50 25.70 13.04
N SER A 306 -4.64 25.22 13.52
CA SER A 306 -4.77 23.95 14.25
C SER A 306 -4.29 22.73 13.45
N HIS A 307 -4.48 22.75 12.14
CA HIS A 307 -4.01 21.69 11.24
C HIS A 307 -2.48 21.56 11.19
N SER A 308 -1.76 22.66 11.30
CA SER A 308 -0.33 22.75 10.93
C SER A 308 0.58 21.86 11.78
N SER A 309 0.37 21.82 13.11
CA SER A 309 1.15 20.98 14.01
C SER A 309 0.91 19.50 13.78
N ALA A 310 -0.33 19.11 13.51
CA ALA A 310 -0.72 17.73 13.23
C ALA A 310 -0.16 17.24 11.88
N GLU A 311 -0.27 18.06 10.82
CA GLU A 311 0.23 17.72 9.47
C GLU A 311 1.74 17.49 9.44
N ARG A 312 2.51 18.25 10.20
CA ARG A 312 3.98 18.07 10.34
C ARG A 312 4.37 16.68 10.86
N MET A 313 3.46 15.98 11.50
CA MET A 313 3.67 14.63 12.00
C MET A 313 3.02 13.58 11.08
N ILE A 314 1.73 13.73 10.81
CA ILE A 314 0.98 12.65 10.15
C ILE A 314 1.33 12.44 8.68
N LEU A 315 1.69 13.50 7.93
CA LEU A 315 2.05 13.39 6.52
C LEU A 315 3.40 12.68 6.32
N PRO A 316 4.51 13.17 6.93
CA PRO A 316 5.79 12.47 6.80
C PRO A 316 5.75 11.07 7.44
N ASP A 317 5.17 10.91 8.63
CA ASP A 317 5.17 9.63 9.31
C ASP A 317 4.35 8.57 8.58
N SER A 318 3.22 8.95 7.97
CA SER A 318 2.44 8.02 7.14
C SER A 318 3.20 7.61 5.88
N SER A 319 3.84 8.55 5.21
CA SER A 319 4.64 8.32 4.00
C SER A 319 5.81 7.38 4.27
N LEU A 320 6.62 7.70 5.29
CA LEU A 320 7.77 6.91 5.72
C LEU A 320 7.38 5.49 6.14
N ALA A 321 6.25 5.36 6.87
CA ALA A 321 5.77 4.05 7.31
C ALA A 321 5.34 3.18 6.13
N VAL A 322 4.56 3.74 5.20
CA VAL A 322 4.02 2.96 4.07
C VAL A 322 5.13 2.57 3.09
N ASP A 323 6.03 3.48 2.77
CA ASP A 323 7.24 3.22 1.99
C ASP A 323 8.07 2.07 2.58
N TYR A 324 8.34 2.13 3.89
CA TYR A 324 9.08 1.07 4.58
C TYR A 324 8.37 -0.28 4.56
N ILE A 325 7.05 -0.33 4.86
CA ILE A 325 6.35 -1.61 4.91
C ILE A 325 6.09 -2.20 3.52
N LEU A 326 5.98 -1.39 2.46
CA LEU A 326 5.90 -1.85 1.07
C LEU A 326 7.20 -2.57 0.68
N GLU A 327 8.33 -1.93 0.92
CA GLU A 327 9.64 -2.52 0.60
C GLU A 327 9.88 -3.80 1.41
N ARG A 328 9.64 -3.79 2.72
CA ARG A 328 9.81 -4.97 3.56
C ARG A 328 8.89 -6.12 3.17
N PHE A 329 7.63 -5.85 2.83
CA PHE A 329 6.72 -6.89 2.37
C PHE A 329 7.11 -7.44 1.00
N THR A 330 7.56 -6.60 0.09
CA THR A 330 8.11 -7.02 -1.21
C THR A 330 9.29 -7.98 -1.03
N ALA A 331 10.19 -7.66 -0.11
CA ALA A 331 11.30 -8.53 0.23
C ALA A 331 10.85 -9.86 0.86
N VAL A 332 9.81 -9.83 1.71
CA VAL A 332 9.20 -11.06 2.25
C VAL A 332 8.62 -11.92 1.13
N VAL A 333 7.84 -11.35 0.22
CA VAL A 333 7.24 -12.09 -0.91
C VAL A 333 8.30 -12.74 -1.78
N LYS A 334 9.36 -12.01 -2.13
CA LYS A 334 10.48 -12.51 -2.94
C LYS A 334 11.27 -13.61 -2.25
N GLY A 335 11.52 -13.46 -0.96
CA GLY A 335 12.45 -14.33 -0.22
C GLY A 335 11.80 -15.43 0.62
N MET A 336 10.46 -15.46 0.77
CA MET A 336 9.78 -16.46 1.59
C MET A 336 10.00 -17.87 1.05
N ARG A 337 10.12 -18.81 1.97
CA ARG A 337 10.10 -20.24 1.66
C ARG A 337 8.67 -20.75 1.63
N VAL A 338 8.37 -21.55 0.62
CA VAL A 338 7.07 -22.24 0.48
C VAL A 338 7.33 -23.75 0.57
N TYR A 339 6.44 -24.45 1.22
CA TYR A 339 6.57 -25.90 1.49
C TYR A 339 5.40 -26.70 0.88
N PRO A 340 5.41 -27.01 -0.44
CA PRO A 340 4.33 -27.72 -1.11
C PRO A 340 4.04 -29.11 -0.49
N GLU A 341 5.10 -29.82 -0.08
CA GLU A 341 4.92 -31.13 0.56
C GLU A 341 4.17 -30.98 1.91
N ARG A 342 4.40 -29.88 2.64
CA ARG A 342 3.67 -29.63 3.88
C ARG A 342 2.21 -29.25 3.61
N MET A 343 1.94 -28.55 2.52
CA MET A 343 0.58 -28.26 2.06
C MET A 343 -0.18 -29.57 1.78
N MET A 344 0.45 -30.54 1.11
CA MET A 344 -0.15 -31.87 0.89
C MET A 344 -0.45 -32.60 2.20
N VAL A 345 0.46 -32.58 3.17
CA VAL A 345 0.21 -33.17 4.50
C VAL A 345 -0.99 -32.50 5.17
N ASN A 346 -1.11 -31.18 5.06
CA ASN A 346 -2.23 -30.44 5.66
C ASN A 346 -3.56 -30.72 4.92
N LEU A 347 -3.55 -30.92 3.61
CA LEU A 347 -4.71 -31.35 2.82
C LEU A 347 -5.26 -32.70 3.31
N GLU A 348 -4.37 -33.63 3.67
CA GLU A 348 -4.72 -34.96 4.16
C GLU A 348 -5.07 -35.00 5.66
N LEU A 349 -4.87 -33.91 6.41
CA LEU A 349 -5.09 -33.86 7.85
C LEU A 349 -6.49 -34.30 8.28
N THR A 350 -7.49 -34.01 7.45
CA THR A 350 -8.90 -34.35 7.68
C THR A 350 -9.35 -35.60 6.91
N ARG A 351 -8.39 -36.42 6.45
CA ARG A 351 -8.62 -37.79 5.92
C ARG A 351 -9.69 -37.86 4.83
N GLY A 352 -9.61 -36.95 3.83
CA GLY A 352 -10.50 -36.93 2.67
C GLY A 352 -11.77 -36.10 2.84
N LEU A 353 -12.06 -35.53 3.99
CA LEU A 353 -13.26 -34.70 4.22
C LEU A 353 -13.42 -33.52 3.24
N PRO A 354 -12.35 -32.86 2.74
CA PRO A 354 -12.48 -31.78 1.75
C PRO A 354 -13.20 -32.17 0.46
N PHE A 355 -13.28 -33.47 0.16
CA PHE A 355 -13.97 -34.00 -1.00
C PHE A 355 -15.47 -34.24 -0.76
N SER A 356 -15.98 -34.10 0.46
CA SER A 356 -17.38 -34.32 0.79
C SER A 356 -18.40 -33.57 -0.09
N PRO A 357 -18.17 -32.31 -0.54
CA PRO A 357 -19.06 -31.64 -1.47
C PRO A 357 -19.13 -32.33 -2.84
N ARG A 358 -18.00 -32.84 -3.35
CA ARG A 358 -17.95 -33.55 -4.62
C ARG A 358 -18.72 -34.87 -4.56
N VAL A 359 -18.53 -35.63 -3.48
CA VAL A 359 -19.28 -36.87 -3.25
C VAL A 359 -20.77 -36.60 -3.17
N MET A 360 -21.18 -35.55 -2.45
CA MET A 360 -22.61 -35.18 -2.38
C MET A 360 -23.18 -34.84 -3.76
N LEU A 361 -22.44 -34.10 -4.60
CA LEU A 361 -22.87 -33.74 -5.94
C LEU A 361 -22.99 -35.00 -6.84
N ALA A 362 -22.01 -35.88 -6.80
CA ALA A 362 -22.03 -37.12 -7.56
C ALA A 362 -23.22 -38.01 -7.15
N LEU A 363 -23.59 -38.09 -5.88
CA LEU A 363 -24.79 -38.79 -5.42
C LEU A 363 -26.08 -38.15 -5.96
N VAL A 364 -26.13 -36.84 -6.04
CA VAL A 364 -27.27 -36.10 -6.62
C VAL A 364 -27.36 -36.36 -8.13
N GLU A 365 -26.24 -36.34 -8.83
CA GLU A 365 -26.13 -36.59 -10.27
C GLU A 365 -26.53 -38.05 -10.62
N SER A 366 -26.26 -39.01 -9.72
CA SER A 366 -26.72 -40.40 -9.85
C SER A 366 -28.23 -40.61 -9.61
N GLY A 367 -28.97 -39.52 -9.24
CA GLY A 367 -30.42 -39.56 -9.03
C GLY A 367 -30.86 -39.54 -7.58
N MET A 368 -29.93 -39.48 -6.60
CA MET A 368 -30.29 -39.37 -5.19
C MET A 368 -30.86 -37.99 -4.87
N ALA A 369 -31.93 -37.92 -4.09
CA ALA A 369 -32.46 -36.62 -3.62
C ALA A 369 -31.43 -35.84 -2.81
N ARG A 370 -31.24 -34.55 -3.10
CA ARG A 370 -30.24 -33.69 -2.46
C ARG A 370 -30.20 -33.80 -0.93
N THR A 371 -31.36 -33.84 -0.30
CA THR A 371 -31.45 -33.98 1.17
C THR A 371 -30.97 -35.33 1.66
N ALA A 372 -31.21 -36.38 0.93
CA ALA A 372 -30.74 -37.73 1.24
C ALA A 372 -29.22 -37.84 1.03
N ALA A 373 -28.69 -37.33 -0.08
CA ALA A 373 -27.28 -37.26 -0.37
C ALA A 373 -26.53 -36.47 0.73
N TYR A 374 -27.05 -35.31 1.10
CA TYR A 374 -26.48 -34.51 2.19
C TYR A 374 -26.42 -35.28 3.53
N LYS A 375 -27.51 -35.89 3.95
CA LYS A 375 -27.56 -36.67 5.20
C LYS A 375 -26.62 -37.88 5.16
N LYS A 376 -26.53 -38.57 4.03
CA LYS A 376 -25.62 -39.70 3.84
C LYS A 376 -24.17 -39.25 4.02
N VAL A 377 -23.74 -38.25 3.24
CA VAL A 377 -22.38 -37.70 3.31
C VAL A 377 -22.06 -37.15 4.68
N GLN A 378 -22.99 -36.40 5.30
CA GLN A 378 -22.83 -35.86 6.64
C GLN A 378 -22.62 -36.97 7.69
N SER A 379 -23.40 -38.05 7.62
CA SER A 379 -23.26 -39.19 8.55
C SER A 379 -21.86 -39.81 8.48
N LEU A 380 -21.35 -40.05 7.25
CA LEU A 380 -20.01 -40.62 7.06
C LEU A 380 -18.92 -39.63 7.45
N ALA A 381 -19.11 -38.34 7.18
CA ALA A 381 -18.17 -37.30 7.57
C ALA A 381 -18.07 -37.16 9.10
N MET A 382 -19.17 -37.24 9.83
CA MET A 382 -19.15 -37.23 11.31
C MET A 382 -18.42 -38.43 11.87
N ARG A 383 -18.62 -39.62 11.29
CA ARG A 383 -17.83 -40.81 11.68
C ARG A 383 -16.34 -40.64 11.43
N THR A 384 -15.94 -39.98 10.35
CA THR A 384 -14.52 -39.62 10.11
C THR A 384 -13.94 -38.78 11.26
N TRP A 385 -14.71 -37.81 11.75
CA TRP A 385 -14.28 -36.98 12.90
C TRP A 385 -14.25 -37.78 14.21
N ASP A 386 -15.34 -38.44 14.54
CA ASP A 386 -15.53 -39.03 15.86
C ASP A 386 -14.73 -40.31 16.03
N GLU A 387 -14.62 -41.15 15.01
CA GLU A 387 -13.93 -42.44 15.03
C GLU A 387 -12.51 -42.37 14.45
N SER A 388 -12.07 -41.20 13.94
CA SER A 388 -10.75 -41.03 13.32
C SER A 388 -10.51 -41.94 12.11
N LEU A 389 -11.56 -42.32 11.37
CA LEU A 389 -11.51 -43.16 10.19
C LEU A 389 -11.23 -42.34 8.91
N ASP A 390 -10.78 -42.99 7.84
CA ASP A 390 -10.62 -42.36 6.54
C ASP A 390 -11.98 -42.25 5.83
N PHE A 391 -12.32 -41.05 5.37
CA PHE A 391 -13.60 -40.79 4.70
C PHE A 391 -13.75 -41.57 3.39
N ARG A 392 -12.66 -41.76 2.65
CA ARG A 392 -12.64 -42.54 1.41
C ARG A 392 -12.95 -44.00 1.68
N GLU A 393 -12.41 -44.58 2.74
CA GLU A 393 -12.71 -45.97 3.12
C GLU A 393 -14.15 -46.13 3.60
N LEU A 394 -14.68 -45.18 4.36
CA LEU A 394 -16.08 -45.21 4.75
C LEU A 394 -17.03 -45.22 3.55
N LEU A 395 -16.73 -44.40 2.53
CA LEU A 395 -17.51 -44.33 1.29
C LEU A 395 -17.40 -45.64 0.48
N ARG A 396 -16.19 -46.21 0.37
CA ARG A 396 -15.98 -47.51 -0.35
C ARG A 396 -16.75 -48.67 0.28
N ASN A 397 -16.93 -48.65 1.58
CA ASN A 397 -17.61 -49.69 2.34
C ASN A 397 -19.12 -49.43 2.51
N ASP A 398 -19.64 -48.33 2.01
CA ASP A 398 -21.08 -48.01 2.05
C ASP A 398 -21.73 -48.44 0.73
N SER A 399 -22.59 -49.49 0.77
CA SER A 399 -23.24 -50.06 -0.41
C SER A 399 -24.15 -49.04 -1.12
N GLU A 400 -24.85 -48.19 -0.40
CA GLU A 400 -25.72 -47.18 -1.01
C GLU A 400 -24.92 -46.15 -1.83
N VAL A 401 -23.71 -45.80 -1.41
CA VAL A 401 -22.79 -44.92 -2.15
C VAL A 401 -22.21 -45.64 -3.36
N THR A 402 -21.70 -46.88 -3.18
CA THR A 402 -21.05 -47.61 -4.25
C THR A 402 -22.03 -48.12 -5.32
N ASP A 403 -23.28 -48.41 -4.94
CA ASP A 403 -24.34 -48.74 -5.89
C ASP A 403 -24.81 -47.55 -6.70
N ALA A 404 -24.79 -46.35 -6.11
CA ALA A 404 -25.22 -45.11 -6.74
C ALA A 404 -24.15 -44.51 -7.69
N ILE A 405 -22.89 -44.44 -7.25
CA ILE A 405 -21.80 -43.79 -8.01
C ILE A 405 -20.98 -44.81 -8.80
N GLY A 406 -20.79 -46.02 -8.28
CA GLY A 406 -19.84 -47.01 -8.80
C GLY A 406 -18.41 -46.78 -8.24
N THR A 407 -17.74 -47.88 -7.94
CA THR A 407 -16.44 -47.85 -7.27
C THR A 407 -15.38 -47.13 -8.09
N LYS A 408 -15.36 -47.31 -9.42
CA LYS A 408 -14.37 -46.66 -10.29
C LYS A 408 -14.56 -45.16 -10.36
N GLU A 409 -15.78 -44.67 -10.45
CA GLU A 409 -16.07 -43.23 -10.49
C GLU A 409 -15.81 -42.58 -9.13
N LEU A 410 -16.17 -43.26 -8.04
CA LEU A 410 -15.88 -42.79 -6.67
C LEU A 410 -14.41 -42.48 -6.48
N GLU A 411 -13.47 -43.30 -7.00
CA GLU A 411 -12.02 -43.03 -6.89
C GLU A 411 -11.61 -41.73 -7.61
N THR A 412 -12.24 -41.39 -8.71
CA THR A 412 -11.93 -40.14 -9.45
C THR A 412 -12.32 -38.87 -8.71
N LEU A 413 -13.20 -38.97 -7.70
CA LEU A 413 -13.64 -37.82 -6.94
C LEU A 413 -12.56 -37.29 -6.02
N PHE A 414 -11.53 -38.06 -5.70
CA PHE A 414 -10.47 -37.70 -4.76
C PHE A 414 -9.23 -37.07 -5.41
N ASP A 415 -9.41 -36.43 -6.56
CA ASP A 415 -8.35 -35.72 -7.27
C ASP A 415 -8.34 -34.23 -6.86
N TYR A 416 -7.21 -33.76 -6.30
CA TYR A 416 -6.99 -32.34 -5.95
C TYR A 416 -6.96 -31.41 -7.17
N ASN A 417 -6.54 -31.91 -8.35
CA ASN A 417 -6.47 -31.10 -9.58
C ASN A 417 -7.86 -30.63 -10.03
N HIS A 418 -8.92 -31.35 -9.65
CA HIS A 418 -10.28 -30.92 -9.92
C HIS A 418 -10.56 -29.51 -9.38
N PHE A 419 -10.02 -29.14 -8.22
CA PHE A 419 -10.22 -27.82 -7.64
C PHE A 419 -9.39 -26.73 -8.33
N LEU A 420 -8.36 -27.12 -9.09
CA LEU A 420 -7.48 -26.20 -9.80
C LEU A 420 -7.87 -26.00 -11.27
N ARG A 421 -8.80 -26.80 -11.81
CA ARG A 421 -9.14 -26.86 -13.25
C ARG A 421 -9.51 -25.52 -13.89
N TYR A 422 -10.01 -24.55 -13.11
CA TYR A 422 -10.40 -23.22 -13.60
C TYR A 422 -9.47 -22.08 -13.13
N VAL A 423 -8.36 -22.38 -12.50
CA VAL A 423 -7.43 -21.36 -12.01
C VAL A 423 -6.90 -20.50 -13.14
N ARG A 424 -6.57 -21.10 -14.29
CA ARG A 424 -6.07 -20.38 -15.48
C ARG A 424 -7.07 -19.40 -16.05
N HIS A 425 -8.37 -19.68 -15.94
CA HIS A 425 -9.43 -18.74 -16.31
C HIS A 425 -9.39 -17.47 -15.42
N THR A 426 -9.15 -17.62 -14.13
CA THR A 426 -8.98 -16.48 -13.21
C THR A 426 -7.73 -15.66 -13.56
N TYR A 427 -6.63 -16.32 -13.88
CA TYR A 427 -5.37 -15.64 -14.28
C TYR A 427 -5.53 -14.88 -15.59
N ALA A 428 -6.23 -15.45 -16.57
CA ALA A 428 -6.53 -14.76 -17.83
C ALA A 428 -7.32 -13.45 -17.61
N ARG A 429 -8.26 -13.42 -16.66
CA ARG A 429 -8.99 -12.20 -16.28
C ARG A 429 -8.09 -11.11 -15.71
N LEU A 430 -6.98 -11.50 -15.07
CA LEU A 430 -5.98 -10.58 -14.54
C LEU A 430 -4.98 -10.11 -15.62
N GLY A 431 -5.02 -10.68 -16.82
CA GLY A 431 -4.06 -10.43 -17.89
C GLY A 431 -2.72 -11.14 -17.67
N PHE A 432 -2.69 -12.21 -16.86
CA PHE A 432 -1.50 -13.02 -16.67
C PHE A 432 -1.34 -13.99 -17.86
N SER A 433 -0.13 -14.05 -18.43
CA SER A 433 0.21 -14.97 -19.52
C SER A 433 0.61 -16.32 -18.93
N VAL A 434 -0.35 -17.19 -18.68
CA VAL A 434 -0.10 -18.58 -18.29
C VAL A 434 -0.38 -19.51 -19.48
N ALA A 435 0.52 -20.46 -19.69
CA ALA A 435 0.32 -21.46 -20.74
C ALA A 435 -1.04 -22.15 -20.55
N ALA A 436 -1.81 -22.26 -21.64
CA ALA A 436 -3.03 -23.07 -21.62
C ALA A 436 -2.65 -24.53 -21.33
N GLU A 437 -3.41 -25.18 -20.43
CA GLU A 437 -3.32 -26.64 -20.37
C GLU A 437 -3.68 -27.26 -21.73
N PRO A 438 -3.02 -28.37 -22.10
CA PRO A 438 -3.56 -29.19 -23.16
C PRO A 438 -5.00 -29.57 -22.74
N THR A 439 -5.97 -29.17 -23.59
CA THR A 439 -7.39 -29.53 -23.41
C THR A 439 -7.50 -31.03 -23.26
N THR A 440 -7.68 -31.53 -22.05
CA THR A 440 -8.27 -32.85 -21.85
C THR A 440 -9.72 -32.71 -22.27
N GLU A 441 -10.04 -33.17 -23.48
CA GLU A 441 -11.41 -33.39 -23.91
C GLU A 441 -12.09 -34.30 -22.89
N TYR A 442 -13.22 -33.83 -22.35
CA TYR A 442 -14.12 -34.61 -21.53
C TYR A 442 -14.96 -35.56 -22.36
#